data_7921bf6a996a0d19a8fcdea37ba333f2
#
_entry.id   7921bf6a996a0d19a8fcdea37ba333f2
#
_cell.length_a   1.000
_cell.length_b   1.000
_cell.length_c   1.000
_cell.angle_alpha   90.00
_cell.angle_beta   90.00
_cell.angle_gamma   90.00
#
_symmetry.space_group_name_H-M   'P 1'
#
loop_
_entity.id
_entity.type
_entity.pdbx_description
1 polymer ?
#
loop_
_entity_poly.entity_id
_entity_poly.type
_entity_poly.pdbx_seq_one_letter_code
_entity_poly.pdbx_strand_id
1 'polypeptide(L)'
;MEQKQKTVDEVMLDRMKEMKVETMYDRYKAQLPQCGYGSLALCCRHCNYGPCNIDPFGKGPRKGVCGADANTFAARHFLRMAGAGTACHSDHARAAAHLLVATARGEAPGYRIKDVDKLM
;
A
#
# COMPACT_ATOMS: atom_id res chain seq x y z
N MET A 1 34.99 -6.32 -21.61
CA MET A 1 33.62 -5.79 -21.36
C MET A 1 33.06 -6.58 -20.18
N GLU A 2 33.05 -5.99 -19.01
CA GLU A 2 32.45 -6.62 -17.81
C GLU A 2 30.93 -6.74 -18.04
N GLN A 3 30.42 -7.96 -18.11
CA GLN A 3 28.97 -8.20 -18.16
C GLN A 3 28.41 -7.79 -16.80
N LYS A 4 27.69 -6.67 -16.76
CA LYS A 4 26.97 -6.23 -15.56
C LYS A 4 25.99 -7.32 -15.16
N GLN A 5 26.23 -7.93 -13.99
CA GLN A 5 25.36 -8.97 -13.45
C GLN A 5 23.95 -8.37 -13.22
N LYS A 6 22.91 -9.04 -13.74
CA LYS A 6 21.53 -8.61 -13.54
C LYS A 6 21.15 -8.68 -12.07
N THR A 7 20.38 -7.72 -11.61
CA THR A 7 19.75 -7.74 -10.28
C THR A 7 18.66 -8.81 -10.22
N VAL A 8 18.26 -9.22 -9.02
CA VAL A 8 17.17 -10.18 -8.81
C VAL A 8 15.87 -9.67 -9.46
N ASP A 9 15.59 -8.38 -9.33
CA ASP A 9 14.39 -7.76 -9.92
C ASP A 9 14.41 -7.83 -11.45
N GLU A 10 15.55 -7.56 -12.08
CA GLU A 10 15.71 -7.66 -13.55
C GLU A 10 15.48 -9.10 -14.03
N VAL A 11 16.01 -10.09 -13.31
CA VAL A 11 15.79 -11.52 -13.65
C VAL A 11 14.32 -11.89 -13.52
N MET A 12 13.67 -11.46 -12.45
CA MET A 12 12.23 -11.73 -12.22
C MET A 12 11.36 -11.07 -13.27
N LEU A 13 11.64 -9.81 -13.64
CA LEU A 13 10.90 -9.11 -14.68
C LEU A 13 11.07 -9.76 -16.06
N ASP A 14 12.26 -10.23 -16.39
CA ASP A 14 12.49 -10.96 -17.64
C ASP A 14 11.71 -12.28 -17.66
N ARG A 15 11.68 -12.99 -16.53
CA ARG A 15 10.87 -14.21 -16.41
C ARG A 15 9.37 -13.94 -16.59
N MET A 16 8.85 -12.84 -16.02
CA MET A 16 7.45 -12.45 -16.22
C MET A 16 7.14 -12.15 -17.67
N LYS A 17 8.05 -11.48 -18.38
CA LYS A 17 7.91 -11.22 -19.83
C LYS A 17 7.86 -12.51 -20.64
N GLU A 18 8.75 -13.48 -20.38
CA GLU A 18 8.75 -14.79 -21.02
C GLU A 18 7.42 -15.53 -20.83
N MET A 19 6.87 -15.45 -19.62
CA MET A 19 5.59 -16.06 -19.26
C MET A 19 4.39 -15.28 -19.77
N LYS A 20 4.58 -14.12 -20.42
CA LYS A 20 3.53 -13.19 -20.87
C LYS A 20 2.59 -12.76 -19.75
N VAL A 21 3.11 -12.59 -18.55
CA VAL A 21 2.37 -12.09 -17.38
C VAL A 21 2.53 -10.59 -17.30
N GLU A 22 1.42 -9.87 -17.30
CA GLU A 22 1.40 -8.43 -17.09
C GLU A 22 1.81 -8.10 -15.64
N THR A 23 2.81 -7.25 -15.51
CA THR A 23 3.33 -6.82 -14.19
C THR A 23 2.69 -5.51 -13.72
N MET A 24 2.89 -5.18 -12.43
CA MET A 24 2.50 -3.86 -11.89
C MET A 24 3.23 -2.71 -12.62
N TYR A 25 4.44 -2.92 -13.09
CA TYR A 25 5.20 -1.91 -13.84
C TYR A 25 4.59 -1.64 -15.21
N ASP A 26 4.04 -2.64 -15.87
CA ASP A 26 3.36 -2.49 -17.14
C ASP A 26 2.08 -1.67 -16.96
N ARG A 27 1.29 -1.99 -15.93
CA ARG A 27 0.09 -1.21 -15.57
C ARG A 27 0.41 0.21 -15.12
N TYR A 28 1.50 0.39 -14.36
CA TYR A 28 1.96 1.74 -13.99
C TYR A 28 2.30 2.57 -15.23
N LYS A 29 3.07 2.02 -16.17
CA LYS A 29 3.40 2.70 -17.42
C LYS A 29 2.16 3.05 -18.25
N ALA A 30 1.18 2.16 -18.29
CA ALA A 30 -0.09 2.39 -18.97
C ALA A 30 -0.92 3.52 -18.34
N GLN A 31 -0.67 3.89 -17.07
CA GLN A 31 -1.33 5.00 -16.38
C GLN A 31 -0.63 6.36 -16.59
N LEU A 32 0.49 6.39 -17.29
CA LEU A 32 1.21 7.65 -17.54
C LEU A 32 0.58 8.46 -18.70
N PRO A 33 0.53 9.80 -18.60
CA PRO A 33 0.88 10.63 -17.45
C PRO A 33 -0.16 10.54 -16.34
N GLN A 34 0.29 10.45 -15.08
CA GLN A 34 -0.62 10.44 -13.93
C GLN A 34 -1.22 11.83 -13.67
N CYS A 35 -2.40 11.85 -13.06
CA CYS A 35 -3.07 13.09 -12.67
C CYS A 35 -2.24 13.88 -11.67
N GLY A 36 -1.87 15.12 -12.03
CA GLY A 36 -1.05 15.99 -11.19
C GLY A 36 -1.69 16.35 -9.85
N TYR A 37 -3.01 16.48 -9.78
CA TYR A 37 -3.71 16.71 -8.51
C TYR A 37 -3.60 15.50 -7.57
N GLY A 38 -3.74 14.30 -8.12
CA GLY A 38 -3.63 13.06 -7.34
C GLY A 38 -2.21 12.82 -6.84
N SER A 39 -1.21 12.99 -7.70
CA SER A 39 0.21 12.77 -7.36
C SER A 39 0.75 13.76 -6.34
N LEU A 40 0.18 14.98 -6.27
CA LEU A 40 0.55 16.02 -5.29
C LEU A 40 -0.33 16.01 -4.03
N ALA A 41 -1.20 15.02 -3.86
CA ALA A 41 -2.18 14.95 -2.76
C ALA A 41 -3.13 16.18 -2.66
N LEU A 42 -3.38 16.85 -3.78
CA LEU A 42 -4.26 18.02 -3.87
C LEU A 42 -5.70 17.67 -4.29
N CYS A 43 -6.03 16.38 -4.36
CA CYS A 43 -7.35 15.85 -4.65
C CYS A 43 -7.90 15.11 -3.42
N CYS A 44 -9.14 15.41 -3.03
CA CYS A 44 -9.81 14.75 -1.93
C CYS A 44 -11.11 14.07 -2.40
N ARG A 45 -11.24 12.77 -2.06
CA ARG A 45 -12.44 11.94 -2.33
C ARG A 45 -12.95 11.23 -1.08
N HIS A 46 -12.92 11.89 0.07
CA HIS A 46 -13.38 11.29 1.31
C HIS A 46 -14.89 11.33 1.51
N CYS A 47 -15.62 12.06 0.69
CA CYS A 47 -17.08 12.12 0.75
C CYS A 47 -17.69 12.24 -0.64
N ASN A 48 -19.04 12.16 -0.72
CA ASN A 48 -19.79 12.21 -1.98
C ASN A 48 -19.85 13.61 -2.61
N TYR A 49 -19.43 14.67 -1.92
CA TYR A 49 -19.32 16.04 -2.48
C TYR A 49 -18.07 16.25 -3.33
N GLY A 50 -17.09 15.34 -3.22
CA GLY A 50 -15.90 15.34 -4.05
C GLY A 50 -16.15 14.72 -5.44
N PRO A 51 -15.07 14.67 -6.26
CA PRO A 51 -13.72 15.05 -5.92
C PRO A 51 -13.52 16.57 -5.74
N CYS A 52 -12.81 16.97 -4.70
CA CYS A 52 -12.39 18.35 -4.51
C CYS A 52 -10.91 18.48 -4.87
N ASN A 53 -10.57 19.47 -5.69
CA ASN A 53 -9.20 19.74 -6.11
C ASN A 53 -8.77 21.12 -5.59
N ILE A 54 -7.54 21.21 -5.11
CA ILE A 54 -6.91 22.47 -4.71
C ILE A 54 -5.88 22.85 -5.77
N ASP A 55 -6.02 24.05 -6.34
CA ASP A 55 -5.05 24.52 -7.31
C ASP A 55 -3.73 24.92 -6.62
N PRO A 56 -2.59 24.29 -6.99
CA PRO A 56 -1.30 24.57 -6.39
C PRO A 56 -0.76 25.96 -6.74
N PHE A 57 -1.23 26.54 -7.86
CA PHE A 57 -0.77 27.85 -8.34
C PHE A 57 -1.61 29.02 -7.83
N GLY A 58 -2.63 28.76 -7.04
CA GLY A 58 -3.46 29.79 -6.42
C GLY A 58 -4.45 30.50 -7.35
N LYS A 59 -4.67 29.97 -8.56
CA LYS A 59 -5.62 30.52 -9.52
C LYS A 59 -7.04 29.97 -9.40
N GLY A 60 -7.19 28.85 -8.67
CA GLY A 60 -8.44 28.13 -8.45
C GLY A 60 -8.85 28.07 -6.99
N PRO A 61 -9.78 27.15 -6.63
CA PRO A 61 -10.25 26.97 -5.26
C PRO A 61 -9.11 26.65 -4.29
N ARG A 62 -9.14 27.30 -3.13
CA ARG A 62 -8.17 27.09 -2.04
C ARG A 62 -8.69 26.14 -0.95
N LYS A 63 -9.98 25.81 -1.02
CA LYS A 63 -10.64 24.93 -0.06
C LYS A 63 -11.59 24.00 -0.80
N GLY A 64 -11.71 22.77 -0.29
CA GLY A 64 -12.75 21.84 -0.71
C GLY A 64 -14.15 22.29 -0.25
N VAL A 65 -15.18 21.60 -0.71
CA VAL A 65 -16.59 21.90 -0.37
C VAL A 65 -16.83 21.94 1.15
N CYS A 66 -16.14 21.09 1.92
CA CYS A 66 -16.24 21.07 3.39
C CYS A 66 -15.36 22.11 4.12
N GLY A 67 -14.70 23.02 3.37
CA GLY A 67 -13.79 24.01 3.93
C GLY A 67 -12.34 23.53 4.18
N ALA A 68 -12.04 22.25 3.93
CA ALA A 68 -10.70 21.71 4.10
C ALA A 68 -9.71 22.31 3.07
N ASP A 69 -8.57 22.74 3.54
CA ASP A 69 -7.46 23.27 2.73
C ASP A 69 -6.48 22.17 2.29
N ALA A 70 -5.40 22.54 1.60
CA ALA A 70 -4.37 21.62 1.12
C ALA A 70 -3.70 20.85 2.26
N ASN A 71 -3.42 21.49 3.41
CA ASN A 71 -2.81 20.85 4.54
C ASN A 71 -3.74 19.79 5.13
N THR A 72 -5.03 20.08 5.21
CA THR A 72 -6.05 19.13 5.65
C THR A 72 -6.17 17.95 4.68
N PHE A 73 -6.06 18.19 3.37
CA PHE A 73 -6.06 17.10 2.39
C PHE A 73 -4.84 16.19 2.59
N ALA A 74 -3.65 16.75 2.69
CA ALA A 74 -2.43 16.00 2.95
C ALA A 74 -2.53 15.18 4.25
N ALA A 75 -2.99 15.79 5.34
CA ALA A 75 -3.17 15.12 6.63
C ALA A 75 -4.16 13.93 6.52
N ARG A 76 -5.27 14.07 5.79
CA ARG A 76 -6.23 12.98 5.53
C ARG A 76 -5.61 11.83 4.76
N HIS A 77 -4.78 12.11 3.75
CA HIS A 77 -4.08 11.08 3.00
C HIS A 77 -3.07 10.33 3.88
N PHE A 78 -2.30 11.04 4.71
CA PHE A 78 -1.40 10.43 5.67
C PHE A 78 -2.15 9.53 6.66
N LEU A 79 -3.23 10.03 7.24
CA LEU A 79 -4.05 9.25 8.18
C LEU A 79 -4.60 7.99 7.53
N ARG A 80 -5.05 8.08 6.27
CA ARG A 80 -5.55 6.91 5.53
C ARG A 80 -4.45 5.88 5.27
N MET A 81 -3.26 6.32 4.86
CA MET A 81 -2.12 5.42 4.64
C MET A 81 -1.67 4.77 5.95
N ALA A 82 -1.57 5.53 7.02
CA ALA A 82 -1.23 5.00 8.35
C ALA A 82 -2.27 3.99 8.83
N GLY A 83 -3.57 4.30 8.67
CA GLY A 83 -4.67 3.39 8.99
C GLY A 83 -4.63 2.10 8.18
N ALA A 84 -4.37 2.19 6.89
CA ALA A 84 -4.23 1.02 6.03
C ALA A 84 -3.02 0.14 6.43
N GLY A 85 -1.86 0.75 6.70
CA GLY A 85 -0.67 0.05 7.18
C GLY A 85 -0.91 -0.64 8.53
N THR A 86 -1.55 0.05 9.46
CA THR A 86 -1.94 -0.52 10.77
C THR A 86 -2.88 -1.72 10.59
N ALA A 87 -3.86 -1.62 9.70
CA ALA A 87 -4.79 -2.72 9.42
C ALA A 87 -4.06 -3.96 8.87
N CYS A 88 -3.13 -3.77 7.92
CA CYS A 88 -2.32 -4.86 7.37
C CYS A 88 -1.50 -5.58 8.45
N HIS A 89 -0.78 -4.83 9.28
CA HIS A 89 0.02 -5.42 10.36
C HIS A 89 -0.82 -6.07 11.45
N SER A 90 -1.97 -5.48 11.77
CA SER A 90 -2.94 -6.07 12.71
C SER A 90 -3.50 -7.39 12.20
N ASP A 91 -3.78 -7.50 10.91
CA ASP A 91 -4.26 -8.74 10.28
C ASP A 91 -3.21 -9.84 10.35
N HIS A 92 -1.95 -9.54 10.01
CA HIS A 92 -0.84 -10.50 10.14
C HIS A 92 -0.63 -10.94 11.59
N ALA A 93 -0.68 -10.02 12.55
CA ALA A 93 -0.56 -10.36 13.98
C ALA A 93 -1.71 -11.27 14.44
N ARG A 94 -2.92 -11.02 13.97
CA ARG A 94 -4.09 -11.87 14.24
C ARG A 94 -3.90 -13.27 13.64
N ALA A 95 -3.44 -13.39 12.40
CA ALA A 95 -3.17 -14.67 11.76
C ALA A 95 -2.12 -15.47 12.55
N ALA A 96 -1.04 -14.83 12.99
CA ALA A 96 -0.01 -15.46 13.81
C ALA A 96 -0.57 -15.92 15.17
N ALA A 97 -1.41 -15.11 15.82
CA ALA A 97 -2.06 -15.48 17.09
C ALA A 97 -3.02 -16.69 16.91
N HIS A 98 -3.81 -16.71 15.85
CA HIS A 98 -4.68 -17.84 15.52
C HIS A 98 -3.88 -19.12 15.28
N LEU A 99 -2.77 -19.02 14.53
CA LEU A 99 -1.89 -20.16 14.29
C LEU A 99 -1.26 -20.68 15.61
N LEU A 100 -0.83 -19.76 16.49
CA LEU A 100 -0.30 -20.14 17.81
C LEU A 100 -1.35 -20.92 18.64
N VAL A 101 -2.59 -20.41 18.67
CA VAL A 101 -3.70 -21.08 19.39
C VAL A 101 -4.01 -22.43 18.76
N ALA A 102 -4.10 -22.53 17.44
CA ALA A 102 -4.34 -23.80 16.74
C ALA A 102 -3.21 -24.81 17.00
N THR A 103 -1.95 -24.35 17.01
CA THR A 103 -0.80 -25.19 17.33
C THR A 103 -0.86 -25.71 18.78
N ALA A 104 -1.21 -24.86 19.74
CA ALA A 104 -1.36 -25.25 21.14
C ALA A 104 -2.49 -26.28 21.34
N ARG A 105 -3.53 -26.25 20.52
CA ARG A 105 -4.65 -27.21 20.53
C ARG A 105 -4.38 -28.50 19.75
N GLY A 106 -3.24 -28.59 19.05
CA GLY A 106 -2.92 -29.73 18.18
C GLY A 106 -3.67 -29.72 16.83
N GLU A 107 -4.31 -28.61 16.49
CA GLU A 107 -5.11 -28.44 15.26
C GLU A 107 -4.26 -28.04 14.03
N ALA A 108 -2.95 -27.77 14.23
CA ALA A 108 -2.02 -27.38 13.18
C ALA A 108 -0.84 -28.37 13.06
N PRO A 109 -1.02 -29.51 12.38
CA PRO A 109 -0.07 -30.64 12.42
C PRO A 109 1.31 -30.34 11.82
N GLY A 110 1.48 -29.27 11.06
CA GLY A 110 2.77 -28.85 10.49
C GLY A 110 3.58 -27.91 11.38
N TYR A 111 3.04 -27.50 12.54
CA TYR A 111 3.62 -26.49 13.40
C TYR A 111 3.86 -27.00 14.81
N ARG A 112 4.89 -26.44 15.46
CA ARG A 112 5.17 -26.69 16.88
C ARG A 112 5.61 -25.42 17.57
N ILE A 113 5.26 -25.26 18.83
CA ILE A 113 5.75 -24.17 19.67
C ILE A 113 7.15 -24.54 20.15
N LYS A 114 8.16 -23.70 19.87
CA LYS A 114 9.56 -24.02 20.15
C LYS A 114 9.91 -23.93 21.65
N ASP A 115 9.48 -22.87 22.31
CA ASP A 115 9.86 -22.55 23.69
C ASP A 115 8.60 -22.39 24.55
N VAL A 116 7.87 -23.49 24.75
CA VAL A 116 6.58 -23.49 25.48
C VAL A 116 6.72 -22.85 26.86
N ASP A 117 7.78 -23.20 27.60
CA ASP A 117 8.02 -22.72 28.99
C ASP A 117 8.25 -21.20 29.09
N LYS A 118 8.54 -20.53 27.97
CA LYS A 118 8.67 -19.07 27.92
C LYS A 118 7.37 -18.34 27.58
N LEU A 119 6.37 -19.09 27.13
CA LEU A 119 5.07 -18.54 26.71
C LEU A 119 3.99 -18.74 27.75
N MET A 120 4.22 -19.61 28.72
CA MET A 120 3.37 -19.89 29.87
C MET A 120 3.88 -19.14 31.12
#